data_81b39c9283046f4df777f388a7a3908f
#
_entry.id   81b39c9283046f4df777f388a7a3908f
#
_cell.length_a   1.000
_cell.length_b   1.000
_cell.length_c   1.000
_cell.angle_alpha   90.00
_cell.angle_beta   90.00
_cell.angle_gamma   90.00
#
_symmetry.space_group_name_H-M   'P 1'
#
loop_
_entity.id
_entity.type
_entity.pdbx_description
1 polymer ?
#
loop_
_entity_poly.entity_id
_entity_poly.type
_entity_poly.pdbx_seq_one_letter_code
_entity_poly.pdbx_strand_id
1 'polypeptide(L)'
;MKNVFYLSILIFFLGACVSTSVEKKQYAAEDLSEEQITEYNKKVTEEKRIICRNEKPLGSNIAERKCYTVAELNKRMQDDKNMLRRNQANQPGRSSD
;
A
#
# COMPACT_ATOMS: atom_id res chain seq x y z
N MET A 1 4.18 48.37 -28.87
CA MET A 1 3.30 48.11 -27.71
C MET A 1 2.45 46.84 -27.85
N LYS A 2 2.13 46.36 -29.03
CA LYS A 2 1.38 45.10 -29.19
C LYS A 2 2.15 43.84 -28.79
N ASN A 3 3.46 43.82 -28.94
CA ASN A 3 4.29 42.64 -28.64
C ASN A 3 4.52 42.41 -27.14
N VAL A 4 4.43 43.46 -26.33
CA VAL A 4 4.59 43.35 -24.87
C VAL A 4 3.37 42.71 -24.22
N PHE A 5 2.20 42.94 -24.81
CA PHE A 5 0.93 42.31 -24.35
C PHE A 5 0.90 40.80 -24.59
N TYR A 6 1.43 40.38 -25.75
CA TYR A 6 1.53 38.94 -26.07
C TYR A 6 2.54 38.21 -25.20
N LEU A 7 3.66 38.88 -24.85
CA LEU A 7 4.66 38.30 -23.96
C LEU A 7 4.12 38.09 -22.55
N SER A 8 3.29 39.03 -22.07
CA SER A 8 2.66 38.95 -20.75
C SER A 8 1.64 37.81 -20.63
N ILE A 9 0.93 37.54 -21.72
CA ILE A 9 -0.07 36.45 -21.77
C ILE A 9 0.63 35.07 -21.81
N LEU A 10 1.78 34.98 -22.47
CA LEU A 10 2.53 33.73 -22.59
C LEU A 10 3.13 33.27 -21.25
N ILE A 11 3.47 34.20 -20.38
CA ILE A 11 4.02 33.90 -19.05
C ILE A 11 2.95 33.35 -18.10
N PHE A 12 1.67 33.70 -18.35
CA PHE A 12 0.57 33.25 -17.51
C PHE A 12 0.16 31.77 -17.73
N PHE A 13 0.55 31.19 -18.88
CA PHE A 13 0.22 29.81 -19.21
C PHE A 13 1.24 28.77 -18.70
N LEU A 14 2.38 29.18 -18.20
CA LEU A 14 3.43 28.28 -17.69
C LEU A 14 3.32 27.96 -16.19
N GLY A 15 2.30 28.48 -15.52
CA GLY A 15 2.13 28.36 -14.07
C GLY A 15 1.23 27.23 -13.56
N ALA A 16 0.76 26.30 -14.40
CA ALA A 16 -0.27 25.34 -13.99
C ALA A 16 0.18 23.88 -14.07
N CYS A 17 1.40 23.58 -13.65
CA CYS A 17 1.78 22.20 -13.31
C CYS A 17 2.34 22.17 -11.90
N VAL A 18 1.52 22.58 -10.92
CA VAL A 18 1.70 22.10 -9.57
C VAL A 18 1.10 20.70 -9.55
N SER A 19 1.89 19.72 -9.95
CA SER A 19 1.68 18.37 -9.48
C SER A 19 1.80 18.42 -7.96
N THR A 20 0.69 18.55 -7.27
CA THR A 20 0.62 18.08 -5.90
C THR A 20 0.80 16.57 -5.98
N SER A 21 2.05 16.14 -6.08
CA SER A 21 2.40 14.84 -5.58
C SER A 21 1.98 14.89 -4.11
N VAL A 22 0.82 14.34 -3.84
CA VAL A 22 0.50 13.86 -2.51
C VAL A 22 1.61 12.87 -2.23
N GLU A 23 2.67 13.40 -1.65
CA GLU A 23 3.69 12.61 -1.02
C GLU A 23 2.90 11.75 -0.05
N LYS A 24 2.59 10.53 -0.48
CA LYS A 24 2.21 9.48 0.43
C LYS A 24 3.43 9.36 1.33
N LYS A 25 3.45 10.14 2.40
CA LYS A 25 4.26 9.82 3.56
C LYS A 25 3.80 8.41 3.92
N GLN A 26 4.48 7.47 3.34
CA GLN A 26 4.47 6.10 3.79
C GLN A 26 5.19 6.19 5.13
N TYR A 27 4.43 6.64 6.14
CA TYR A 27 4.83 6.39 7.51
C TYR A 27 5.02 4.89 7.53
N ALA A 28 6.24 4.46 7.77
CA ALA A 28 6.45 3.08 8.11
C ALA A 28 5.55 2.85 9.32
N ALA A 29 4.41 2.20 9.08
CA ALA A 29 3.41 1.95 10.13
C ALA A 29 4.04 1.14 11.27
N GLU A 30 5.22 0.62 11.02
CA GLU A 30 6.10 -0.09 11.95
C GLU A 30 6.61 0.80 13.08
N ASP A 31 6.78 2.11 12.81
CA ASP A 31 7.27 3.09 13.79
C ASP A 31 6.15 3.74 14.64
N LEU A 32 4.89 3.49 14.28
CA LEU A 32 3.77 4.05 15.02
C LEU A 32 3.52 3.28 16.32
N SER A 33 3.23 4.03 17.39
CA SER A 33 2.80 3.40 18.65
C SER A 33 1.41 2.78 18.53
N GLU A 34 1.08 1.82 19.38
CA GLU A 34 -0.24 1.18 19.44
C GLU A 34 -1.40 2.20 19.60
N GLU A 35 -1.17 3.25 20.37
CA GLU A 35 -2.16 4.31 20.58
C GLU A 35 -2.42 5.09 19.29
N GLN A 36 -1.37 5.44 18.56
CA GLN A 36 -1.48 6.15 17.27
C GLN A 36 -2.19 5.32 16.22
N ILE A 37 -1.91 4.02 16.17
CA ILE A 37 -2.59 3.08 15.29
C ILE A 37 -4.08 2.97 15.64
N THR A 38 -4.38 2.89 16.93
CA THR A 38 -5.77 2.81 17.41
C THR A 38 -6.55 4.07 17.04
N GLU A 39 -5.97 5.25 17.22
CA GLU A 39 -6.59 6.52 16.83
C GLU A 39 -6.79 6.62 15.31
N TYR A 40 -5.78 6.22 14.54
CA TYR A 40 -5.89 6.18 13.09
C TYR A 40 -7.02 5.25 12.63
N ASN A 41 -7.09 4.05 13.19
CA ASN A 41 -8.09 3.05 12.85
C ASN A 41 -9.53 3.49 13.16
N LYS A 42 -9.72 4.40 14.11
CA LYS A 42 -11.05 4.99 14.39
C LYS A 42 -11.52 5.96 13.31
N LYS A 43 -10.58 6.57 12.59
CA LYS A 43 -10.86 7.64 11.61
C LYS A 43 -10.97 7.14 10.17
N VAL A 44 -10.55 5.93 9.90
CA VAL A 44 -10.49 5.36 8.56
C VAL A 44 -11.52 4.26 8.35
N THR A 45 -11.81 3.95 7.07
CA THR A 45 -12.64 2.80 6.70
C THR A 45 -11.96 1.49 7.08
N GLU A 46 -12.75 0.42 7.21
CA GLU A 46 -12.26 -0.91 7.62
C GLU A 46 -11.09 -1.40 6.77
N GLU A 47 -11.15 -1.21 5.46
CA GLU A 47 -10.11 -1.63 4.52
C GLU A 47 -8.76 -0.93 4.74
N LYS A 48 -8.79 0.30 5.26
CA LYS A 48 -7.60 1.12 5.52
C LYS A 48 -7.05 0.95 6.92
N ARG A 49 -7.73 0.21 7.78
CA ARG A 49 -7.25 -0.06 9.14
C ARG A 49 -5.93 -0.80 9.10
N ILE A 50 -5.04 -0.42 9.99
CA ILE A 50 -3.70 -1.00 10.14
C ILE A 50 -3.74 -2.08 11.21
N ILE A 51 -3.20 -3.25 10.85
CA ILE A 51 -3.01 -4.37 11.75
C ILE A 51 -1.53 -4.68 11.81
N CYS A 52 -0.96 -4.62 13.01
CA CYS A 52 0.45 -4.96 13.25
C CYS A 52 0.55 -6.33 13.92
N ARG A 53 1.53 -7.10 13.49
CA ARG A 53 1.86 -8.41 14.08
C ARG A 53 3.35 -8.66 14.01
N ASN A 54 3.83 -9.53 14.89
CA ASN A 54 5.21 -9.96 14.87
C ASN A 54 5.35 -11.16 13.93
N GLU A 55 6.13 -11.00 12.89
CA GLU A 55 6.42 -12.03 11.90
C GLU A 55 7.90 -12.39 11.95
N LYS A 56 8.20 -13.67 11.77
CA LYS A 56 9.59 -14.14 11.63
C LYS A 56 9.88 -14.33 10.14
N PRO A 57 10.80 -13.54 9.55
CA PRO A 57 11.23 -13.78 8.18
C PRO A 57 11.86 -15.17 8.03
N LEU A 58 11.73 -15.75 6.86
CA LEU A 58 12.37 -17.01 6.52
C LEU A 58 13.89 -16.91 6.72
N GLY A 59 14.46 -17.82 7.51
CA GLY A 59 15.89 -17.85 7.81
C GLY A 59 16.32 -16.96 9.00
N SER A 60 15.39 -16.28 9.67
CA SER A 60 15.65 -15.50 10.86
C SER A 60 14.93 -16.05 12.08
N ASN A 61 15.60 -16.07 13.22
CA ASN A 61 14.98 -16.38 14.52
C ASN A 61 14.44 -15.14 15.24
N ILE A 62 14.67 -13.96 14.67
CA ILE A 62 14.26 -12.68 15.24
C ILE A 62 12.88 -12.33 14.68
N ALA A 63 11.94 -12.06 15.57
CA ALA A 63 10.62 -11.55 15.18
C ALA A 63 10.71 -10.05 14.89
N GLU A 64 10.17 -9.63 13.75
CA GLU A 64 10.06 -8.23 13.36
C GLU A 64 8.59 -7.82 13.37
N ARG A 65 8.32 -6.62 13.85
CA ARG A 65 6.98 -6.06 13.79
C ARG A 65 6.66 -5.62 12.36
N LYS A 66 5.62 -6.19 11.78
CA LYS A 66 5.13 -5.86 10.45
C LYS A 66 3.70 -5.35 10.55
N CYS A 67 3.42 -4.25 9.87
CA CYS A 67 2.11 -3.62 9.85
C CYS A 67 1.55 -3.61 8.43
N TYR A 68 0.29 -4.02 8.30
CA TYR A 68 -0.40 -4.10 7.01
C TYR A 68 -1.78 -3.48 7.13
N THR A 69 -2.29 -2.96 6.02
CA THR A 69 -3.71 -2.60 5.95
C THR A 69 -4.57 -3.86 5.79
N VAL A 70 -5.83 -3.78 6.19
CA VAL A 70 -6.79 -4.89 6.00
C VAL A 70 -6.90 -5.25 4.53
N ALA A 71 -6.90 -4.26 3.63
CA ALA A 71 -6.92 -4.49 2.18
C ALA A 71 -5.70 -5.30 1.69
N GLU A 72 -4.50 -4.99 2.19
CA GLU A 72 -3.29 -5.75 1.85
C GLU A 72 -3.34 -7.18 2.36
N LEU A 73 -3.83 -7.39 3.58
CA LEU A 73 -3.99 -8.74 4.14
C LEU A 73 -4.97 -9.58 3.33
N ASN A 74 -6.10 -8.99 2.93
CA ASN A 74 -7.09 -9.67 2.10
C ASN A 74 -6.51 -10.04 0.72
N LYS A 75 -5.76 -9.13 0.11
CA LYS A 75 -5.08 -9.40 -1.16
C LYS A 75 -4.08 -10.55 -1.05
N ARG A 76 -3.24 -10.56 0.00
CA ARG A 76 -2.29 -11.64 0.25
C ARG A 76 -3.00 -12.99 0.41
N MET A 77 -4.08 -13.04 1.19
CA MET A 77 -4.86 -14.27 1.35
C MET A 77 -5.43 -14.79 0.02
N GLN A 78 -5.86 -13.89 -0.87
CA GLN A 78 -6.33 -14.29 -2.20
C GLN A 78 -5.20 -14.80 -3.09
N ASP A 79 -4.06 -14.13 -3.06
CA ASP A 79 -2.88 -14.54 -3.83
C ASP A 79 -2.38 -15.93 -3.36
N ASP A 80 -2.35 -16.17 -2.07
CA ASP A 80 -1.99 -17.47 -1.50
C ASP A 80 -2.96 -18.57 -1.92
N LYS A 81 -4.27 -18.31 -1.88
CA LYS A 81 -5.29 -19.26 -2.37
C LYS A 81 -5.13 -19.56 -3.85
N ASN A 82 -4.82 -18.54 -4.66
CA ASN A 82 -4.61 -18.70 -6.09
C ASN A 82 -3.34 -19.51 -6.38
N MET A 83 -2.29 -19.31 -5.60
CA MET A 83 -1.05 -20.07 -5.70
C MET A 83 -1.28 -21.54 -5.37
N LEU A 84 -2.02 -21.84 -4.30
CA LEU A 84 -2.39 -23.21 -3.93
C LEU A 84 -3.21 -23.90 -5.03
N ARG A 85 -4.19 -23.21 -5.62
CA ARG A 85 -4.97 -23.75 -6.74
C ARG A 85 -4.11 -24.09 -7.95
N ARG A 86 -3.16 -23.22 -8.31
CA ARG A 86 -2.22 -23.47 -9.42
C ARG A 86 -1.35 -24.69 -9.16
N ASN A 87 -0.85 -24.83 -7.94
CA ASN A 87 -0.01 -25.97 -7.57
C ASN A 87 -0.80 -27.28 -7.59
N GLN A 88 -2.06 -27.27 -7.17
CA GLN A 88 -2.95 -28.44 -7.24
C GLN A 88 -3.31 -28.81 -8.68
N ALA A 89 -3.55 -27.81 -9.55
CA ALA A 89 -3.86 -28.05 -10.95
C ALA A 89 -2.66 -28.60 -11.74
N ASN A 90 -1.45 -28.31 -11.31
CA ASN A 90 -0.21 -28.78 -11.95
C ASN A 90 0.33 -30.12 -11.41
N GLN A 91 -0.39 -30.78 -10.47
CA GLN A 91 -0.06 -32.13 -10.04
C GLN A 91 -0.81 -33.15 -10.92
N PRO A 92 -0.14 -33.76 -11.93
CA PRO A 92 -0.77 -34.84 -12.68
C PRO A 92 -0.83 -36.08 -11.79
N GLY A 93 -2.03 -36.51 -11.44
CA GLY A 93 -2.27 -37.84 -10.94
C GLY A 93 -2.41 -38.05 -9.45
N ARG A 94 -3.03 -37.11 -8.72
CA ARG A 94 -3.65 -37.48 -7.45
C ARG A 94 -5.16 -37.65 -7.68
N SER A 95 -5.53 -38.76 -8.32
CA SER A 95 -6.87 -39.27 -8.21
C SER A 95 -7.05 -39.64 -6.73
N SER A 96 -7.91 -38.95 -6.07
CA SER A 96 -8.47 -39.35 -4.78
C SER A 96 -9.34 -40.60 -5.04
N ASP A 97 -8.79 -41.73 -4.69
CA ASP A 97 -9.61 -42.92 -4.39
C ASP A 97 -10.27 -42.75 -3.04
#